data_13bdcb30fb1d1347d851010fb6b7a8af
#
_entry.id   13bdcb30fb1d1347d851010fb6b7a8af
#
_cell.length_a   1.000
_cell.length_b   1.000
_cell.length_c   1.000
_cell.angle_alpha   90.00
_cell.angle_beta   90.00
_cell.angle_gamma   90.00
#
_symmetry.space_group_name_H-M   'P 1'
#
loop_
_entity.id
_entity.type
_entity.pdbx_description
1 polymer ?
#
loop_
_entity_poly.entity_id
_entity_poly.type
_entity_poly.pdbx_seq_one_letter_code
_entity_poly.pdbx_strand_id
1 'polypeptide(L)'
;MHYIFHDRGERETLKPLSWTRPVADLRVGVTTLREKWSLRSPGSTFSYHSAAYLAGSFDLSQPEGDAVRHVRGCLVATNALVDAVASLRSGQQLVDAKGEWLASHGADAAENVVFADSVLLMRRPFDLFSANSEVLEADFDLLTRGRSSAPLSGTNTLIGDRIFAEEGAVAEASVLNSRTGAIYLAAGSEIMEGSLVRGALALGEGSQLKLGSKIYGATTIGPGSKV
;
A
#
# COMPACT_ATOMS: atom_id res chain seq x y z
N MET A 1 -9.69 -15.03 -8.31
CA MET A 1 -10.55 -14.49 -7.22
C MET A 1 -10.85 -13.04 -7.52
N HIS A 2 -12.04 -12.54 -7.15
CA HIS A 2 -12.40 -11.13 -7.27
C HIS A 2 -12.64 -10.55 -5.87
N TYR A 3 -12.00 -9.42 -5.55
CA TYR A 3 -12.18 -8.72 -4.28
C TYR A 3 -12.98 -7.44 -4.49
N ILE A 4 -14.04 -7.26 -3.70
CA ILE A 4 -14.81 -6.01 -3.64
C ILE A 4 -14.41 -5.28 -2.36
N PHE A 5 -13.76 -4.13 -2.50
CA PHE A 5 -13.36 -3.31 -1.37
C PHE A 5 -14.46 -2.36 -0.93
N HIS A 6 -14.87 -2.45 0.34
CA HIS A 6 -15.93 -1.63 0.92
C HIS A 6 -15.36 -0.44 1.70
N ASP A 7 -15.73 0.77 1.33
CA ASP A 7 -15.31 2.00 2.01
C ASP A 7 -15.94 2.14 3.40
N ARG A 8 -17.18 1.71 3.58
CA ARG A 8 -17.96 1.78 4.83
C ARG A 8 -17.89 3.18 5.47
N GLY A 9 -17.86 3.23 6.81
CA GLY A 9 -17.74 4.46 7.59
C GLY A 9 -16.39 5.16 7.46
N GLU A 10 -15.35 4.43 7.07
CA GLU A 10 -14.00 4.97 6.89
C GLU A 10 -13.93 6.02 5.78
N ARG A 11 -14.83 5.94 4.81
CA ARG A 11 -14.93 6.99 3.81
C ARG A 11 -15.12 8.38 4.43
N GLU A 12 -15.95 8.47 5.46
CA GLU A 12 -16.22 9.74 6.14
C GLU A 12 -15.06 10.18 7.03
N THR A 13 -14.46 9.22 7.76
CA THR A 13 -13.40 9.53 8.72
C THR A 13 -12.03 9.79 8.07
N LEU A 14 -11.86 9.36 6.80
CA LEU A 14 -10.64 9.58 6.00
C LEU A 14 -10.73 10.81 5.07
N LYS A 15 -11.80 11.59 5.13
CA LYS A 15 -11.88 12.88 4.41
C LYS A 15 -10.76 13.83 4.90
N PRO A 16 -10.17 14.63 4.00
CA PRO A 16 -10.53 14.83 2.58
C PRO A 16 -9.90 13.81 1.61
N LEU A 17 -9.06 12.89 2.07
CA LEU A 17 -8.30 11.97 1.22
C LEU A 17 -9.20 11.00 0.42
N SER A 18 -10.33 10.61 0.99
CA SER A 18 -11.32 9.73 0.38
C SER A 18 -12.31 10.44 -0.57
N TRP A 19 -12.23 11.77 -0.76
CA TRP A 19 -13.13 12.46 -1.69
C TRP A 19 -12.92 12.06 -3.14
N THR A 20 -11.66 11.88 -3.56
CA THR A 20 -11.30 11.67 -4.97
C THR A 20 -11.02 10.21 -5.31
N ARG A 21 -11.08 9.30 -4.33
CA ARG A 21 -10.77 7.88 -4.51
C ARG A 21 -11.43 7.01 -3.46
N PRO A 22 -11.61 5.69 -3.73
CA PRO A 22 -11.99 4.70 -2.72
C PRO A 22 -10.95 4.60 -1.60
N VAL A 23 -11.36 4.16 -0.42
CA VAL A 23 -10.47 3.99 0.73
C VAL A 23 -9.32 3.03 0.42
N ALA A 24 -9.60 1.93 -0.26
CA ALA A 24 -8.56 0.95 -0.62
C ALA A 24 -7.54 1.48 -1.64
N ASP A 25 -7.80 2.62 -2.28
CA ASP A 25 -6.85 3.28 -3.18
C ASP A 25 -5.99 4.36 -2.48
N LEU A 26 -6.12 4.50 -1.17
CA LEU A 26 -5.19 5.31 -0.38
C LEU A 26 -3.84 4.60 -0.26
N ARG A 27 -2.76 5.39 -0.30
CA ARG A 27 -1.37 4.91 -0.22
C ARG A 27 -0.85 5.00 1.21
N VAL A 28 -0.19 3.94 1.65
CA VAL A 28 0.61 3.86 2.87
C VAL A 28 1.78 2.91 2.60
N GLY A 29 2.98 3.24 3.01
CA GLY A 29 4.17 2.52 2.55
C GLY A 29 4.47 2.80 1.07
N VAL A 30 4.93 1.81 0.32
CA VAL A 30 5.26 1.95 -1.11
C VAL A 30 4.01 1.93 -1.99
N THR A 31 3.00 1.15 -1.62
CA THR A 31 1.83 0.83 -2.45
C THR A 31 0.51 1.30 -1.85
N THR A 32 -0.57 1.33 -2.63
CA THR A 32 -1.93 1.53 -2.12
C THR A 32 -2.39 0.31 -1.31
N LEU A 33 -3.44 0.48 -0.51
CA LEU A 33 -4.02 -0.64 0.24
C LEU A 33 -4.47 -1.76 -0.71
N ARG A 34 -5.14 -1.44 -1.83
CA ARG A 34 -5.52 -2.41 -2.86
C ARG A 34 -4.31 -3.12 -3.49
N GLU A 35 -3.25 -2.37 -3.84
CA GLU A 35 -2.06 -2.96 -4.45
C GLU A 35 -1.40 -4.00 -3.54
N LYS A 36 -1.46 -3.83 -2.21
CA LYS A 36 -0.97 -4.82 -1.26
C LYS A 36 -1.71 -6.16 -1.36
N TRP A 37 -3.01 -6.14 -1.67
CA TRP A 37 -3.81 -7.35 -1.94
C TRP A 37 -3.41 -7.96 -3.29
N SER A 38 -3.26 -7.14 -4.33
CA SER A 38 -2.85 -7.58 -5.67
C SER A 38 -1.50 -8.32 -5.65
N LEU A 39 -0.53 -7.78 -4.92
CA LEU A 39 0.79 -8.38 -4.79
C LEU A 39 0.78 -9.74 -4.07
N ARG A 40 -0.17 -9.95 -3.16
CA ARG A 40 -0.31 -11.20 -2.39
C ARG A 40 -1.28 -12.21 -3.00
N SER A 41 -2.08 -11.77 -3.98
CA SER A 41 -3.06 -12.61 -4.69
C SER A 41 -2.94 -12.41 -6.20
N PRO A 42 -1.84 -12.89 -6.83
CA PRO A 42 -1.61 -12.71 -8.27
C PRO A 42 -2.76 -13.27 -9.11
N GLY A 43 -3.14 -12.53 -10.15
CA GLY A 43 -4.25 -12.90 -11.03
C GLY A 43 -5.64 -12.58 -10.50
N SER A 44 -5.75 -11.97 -9.31
CA SER A 44 -7.02 -11.47 -8.80
C SER A 44 -7.45 -10.18 -9.48
N THR A 45 -8.77 -9.97 -9.58
CA THR A 45 -9.40 -8.73 -10.04
C THR A 45 -10.05 -7.99 -8.87
N PHE A 46 -10.36 -6.72 -9.07
CA PHE A 46 -10.78 -5.83 -7.98
C PHE A 46 -11.84 -4.85 -8.44
N SER A 47 -12.81 -4.59 -7.56
CA SER A 47 -13.76 -3.48 -7.69
C SER A 47 -14.01 -2.85 -6.31
N TYR A 48 -14.81 -1.77 -6.29
CA TYR A 48 -15.04 -1.01 -5.07
C TYR A 48 -16.52 -0.83 -4.80
N HIS A 49 -16.91 -1.00 -3.56
CA HIS A 49 -18.18 -0.52 -3.06
C HIS A 49 -17.96 0.85 -2.39
N SER A 50 -18.13 1.89 -3.18
CA SER A 50 -17.78 3.27 -2.84
C SER A 50 -18.83 4.25 -3.36
N ALA A 51 -18.58 5.56 -3.26
CA ALA A 51 -19.51 6.60 -3.72
C ALA A 51 -19.68 6.60 -5.24
N ALA A 52 -20.92 6.66 -5.72
CA ALA A 52 -21.29 6.53 -7.12
C ALA A 52 -20.57 7.52 -8.06
N TYR A 53 -20.23 8.72 -7.60
CA TYR A 53 -19.53 9.71 -8.43
C TYR A 53 -18.10 9.31 -8.81
N LEU A 54 -17.53 8.28 -8.17
CA LEU A 54 -16.20 7.74 -8.51
C LEU A 54 -16.22 6.79 -9.70
N ALA A 55 -17.39 6.39 -10.22
CA ALA A 55 -17.53 5.41 -11.29
C ALA A 55 -16.79 5.79 -12.60
N GLY A 56 -16.54 7.09 -12.84
CA GLY A 56 -15.77 7.54 -13.99
C GLY A 56 -14.28 7.22 -13.97
N SER A 57 -13.73 6.85 -12.80
CA SER A 57 -12.30 6.59 -12.61
C SER A 57 -11.99 5.26 -11.93
N PHE A 58 -12.99 4.62 -11.31
CA PHE A 58 -12.84 3.38 -10.56
C PHE A 58 -13.94 2.39 -10.94
N ASP A 59 -13.58 1.11 -10.97
CA ASP A 59 -14.55 0.04 -11.19
C ASP A 59 -15.42 -0.14 -9.95
N LEU A 60 -16.69 0.24 -10.05
CA LEU A 60 -17.70 0.06 -9.00
C LEU A 60 -18.62 -1.14 -9.26
N SER A 61 -18.24 -2.07 -10.15
CA SER A 61 -19.01 -3.28 -10.40
C SER A 61 -19.13 -4.12 -9.13
N GLN A 62 -20.27 -4.79 -9.00
CA GLN A 62 -20.58 -5.66 -7.86
C GLN A 62 -20.87 -7.06 -8.39
N PRO A 63 -19.87 -7.81 -8.90
CA PRO A 63 -20.09 -9.16 -9.37
C PRO A 63 -20.47 -10.08 -8.20
N GLU A 64 -21.19 -11.14 -8.54
CA GLU A 64 -21.59 -12.19 -7.60
C GLU A 64 -20.93 -13.52 -7.99
N GLY A 65 -20.89 -14.47 -7.05
CA GLY A 65 -20.41 -15.83 -7.26
C GLY A 65 -19.35 -16.29 -6.28
N ASP A 66 -19.02 -17.57 -6.35
CA ASP A 66 -18.14 -18.24 -5.39
C ASP A 66 -16.69 -17.69 -5.37
N ALA A 67 -16.26 -17.06 -6.46
CA ALA A 67 -14.92 -16.45 -6.54
C ALA A 67 -14.85 -15.03 -5.96
N VAL A 68 -15.98 -14.48 -5.45
CA VAL A 68 -16.05 -13.10 -4.93
C VAL A 68 -15.81 -13.07 -3.43
N ARG A 69 -15.03 -12.10 -2.98
CA ARG A 69 -14.79 -11.78 -1.57
C ARG A 69 -15.04 -10.31 -1.32
N HIS A 70 -15.83 -10.01 -0.30
CA HIS A 70 -16.03 -8.65 0.19
C HIS A 70 -14.98 -8.35 1.24
N VAL A 71 -14.29 -7.22 1.14
CA VAL A 71 -13.15 -6.87 1.99
C VAL A 71 -13.30 -5.44 2.48
N ARG A 72 -13.00 -5.18 3.74
CA ARG A 72 -12.95 -3.82 4.28
C ARG A 72 -11.83 -3.03 3.65
N GLY A 73 -12.14 -1.92 3.01
CA GLY A 73 -11.20 -1.16 2.17
C GLY A 73 -10.01 -0.54 2.92
N CYS A 74 -10.15 -0.30 4.23
CA CYS A 74 -9.10 0.29 5.05
C CYS A 74 -8.07 -0.72 5.63
N LEU A 75 -8.18 -2.01 5.29
CA LEU A 75 -7.29 -3.07 5.76
C LEU A 75 -5.93 -3.04 5.05
N VAL A 76 -4.86 -3.09 5.83
CA VAL A 76 -3.51 -3.39 5.32
C VAL A 76 -3.37 -4.90 5.15
N ALA A 77 -3.15 -5.36 3.92
CA ALA A 77 -3.02 -6.79 3.63
C ALA A 77 -1.72 -7.37 4.19
N THR A 78 -1.84 -8.50 4.89
CA THR A 78 -0.75 -9.43 5.21
C THR A 78 -0.97 -10.75 4.50
N ASN A 79 0.03 -11.61 4.35
CA ASN A 79 -0.15 -12.93 3.74
C ASN A 79 -1.20 -13.74 4.50
N ALA A 80 -1.09 -13.78 5.84
CA ALA A 80 -2.04 -14.51 6.69
C ALA A 80 -3.49 -14.01 6.51
N LEU A 81 -3.68 -12.69 6.39
CA LEU A 81 -5.01 -12.11 6.18
C LEU A 81 -5.58 -12.47 4.79
N VAL A 82 -4.75 -12.38 3.74
CA VAL A 82 -5.18 -12.75 2.37
C VAL A 82 -5.53 -14.22 2.30
N ASP A 83 -4.73 -15.10 2.90
CA ASP A 83 -4.98 -16.55 2.95
C ASP A 83 -6.26 -16.88 3.74
N ALA A 84 -6.48 -16.19 4.88
CA ALA A 84 -7.69 -16.35 5.66
C ALA A 84 -8.95 -15.94 4.89
N VAL A 85 -8.90 -14.80 4.18
CA VAL A 85 -10.00 -14.33 3.33
C VAL A 85 -10.24 -15.28 2.15
N ALA A 86 -9.18 -15.78 1.52
CA ALA A 86 -9.28 -16.72 0.41
C ALA A 86 -9.95 -18.05 0.83
N SER A 87 -9.69 -18.52 2.05
CA SER A 87 -10.20 -19.78 2.59
C SER A 87 -11.64 -19.73 3.11
N LEU A 88 -12.28 -18.56 3.18
CA LEU A 88 -13.67 -18.42 3.61
C LEU A 88 -14.62 -19.24 2.71
N ARG A 89 -15.50 -20.00 3.33
CA ARG A 89 -16.61 -20.70 2.66
C ARG A 89 -17.79 -19.75 2.46
N SER A 90 -18.67 -20.08 1.53
CA SER A 90 -19.91 -19.33 1.30
C SER A 90 -20.70 -19.20 2.61
N GLY A 91 -21.18 -17.98 2.91
CA GLY A 91 -21.89 -17.65 4.14
C GLY A 91 -20.98 -17.31 5.35
N GLN A 92 -19.65 -17.42 5.22
CA GLN A 92 -18.71 -17.07 6.28
C GLN A 92 -18.22 -15.62 6.17
N GLN A 93 -18.04 -15.00 7.33
CA GLN A 93 -17.37 -13.71 7.46
C GLN A 93 -16.18 -13.78 8.42
N LEU A 94 -15.12 -13.10 8.06
CA LEU A 94 -13.92 -12.93 8.87
C LEU A 94 -14.12 -11.73 9.80
N VAL A 95 -13.93 -11.94 11.08
CA VAL A 95 -13.99 -10.89 12.10
C VAL A 95 -12.69 -10.86 12.91
N ASP A 96 -12.33 -9.71 13.45
CA ASP A 96 -11.21 -9.62 14.40
C ASP A 96 -11.59 -10.19 15.78
N ALA A 97 -10.64 -10.21 16.72
CA ALA A 97 -10.85 -10.69 18.10
C ALA A 97 -11.93 -9.90 18.88
N LYS A 98 -12.34 -8.73 18.39
CA LYS A 98 -13.40 -7.88 18.97
C LYS A 98 -14.74 -8.09 18.29
N GLY A 99 -14.81 -8.97 17.27
CA GLY A 99 -16.00 -9.19 16.46
C GLY A 99 -16.22 -8.16 15.36
N GLU A 100 -15.22 -7.35 15.06
CA GLU A 100 -15.31 -6.34 14.00
C GLU A 100 -15.10 -6.98 12.63
N TRP A 101 -15.99 -6.69 11.68
CA TRP A 101 -15.96 -7.27 10.34
C TRP A 101 -14.72 -6.83 9.54
N LEU A 102 -14.05 -7.81 8.94
CA LEU A 102 -12.87 -7.63 8.09
C LEU A 102 -13.15 -7.99 6.64
N ALA A 103 -13.80 -9.12 6.40
CA ALA A 103 -14.10 -9.63 5.06
C ALA A 103 -15.25 -10.64 5.11
N SER A 104 -15.83 -11.00 3.96
CA SER A 104 -16.83 -12.08 3.87
C SER A 104 -16.81 -12.77 2.51
N HIS A 105 -17.33 -13.99 2.49
CA HIS A 105 -17.70 -14.72 1.29
C HIS A 105 -19.22 -14.71 1.14
N GLY A 106 -19.71 -13.78 0.32
CA GLY A 106 -21.13 -13.44 0.15
C GLY A 106 -21.52 -12.18 0.91
N ALA A 107 -22.49 -11.45 0.36
CA ALA A 107 -22.98 -10.20 0.92
C ALA A 107 -23.71 -10.41 2.26
N ASP A 108 -24.42 -11.51 2.40
CA ASP A 108 -25.27 -11.87 3.55
C ASP A 108 -24.59 -12.89 4.49
N ALA A 109 -23.26 -12.98 4.47
CA ALA A 109 -22.51 -13.90 5.30
C ALA A 109 -22.72 -13.58 6.79
N ALA A 110 -23.02 -14.61 7.61
CA ALA A 110 -23.35 -14.46 9.02
C ALA A 110 -22.56 -15.40 9.95
N GLU A 111 -21.91 -16.44 9.41
CA GLU A 111 -21.07 -17.36 10.20
C GLU A 111 -19.70 -16.72 10.47
N ASN A 112 -19.42 -16.43 11.73
CA ASN A 112 -18.17 -15.79 12.12
C ASN A 112 -16.99 -16.76 12.14
N VAL A 113 -15.90 -16.38 11.46
CA VAL A 113 -14.57 -16.95 11.59
C VAL A 113 -13.69 -15.88 12.21
N VAL A 114 -13.07 -16.18 13.35
CA VAL A 114 -12.23 -15.20 14.06
C VAL A 114 -10.81 -15.24 13.49
N PHE A 115 -10.32 -14.08 13.08
CA PHE A 115 -8.91 -13.86 12.74
C PHE A 115 -8.15 -13.50 14.00
N ALA A 116 -7.25 -14.39 14.43
CA ALA A 116 -6.57 -14.28 15.72
C ALA A 116 -5.41 -13.27 15.72
N ASP A 117 -4.79 -13.03 14.54
CA ASP A 117 -3.67 -12.11 14.45
C ASP A 117 -4.15 -10.65 14.49
N SER A 118 -3.24 -9.75 14.84
CA SER A 118 -3.52 -8.32 14.82
C SER A 118 -3.75 -7.83 13.38
N VAL A 119 -4.70 -6.94 13.21
CA VAL A 119 -4.98 -6.27 11.93
C VAL A 119 -4.65 -4.79 12.02
N LEU A 120 -4.08 -4.24 10.96
CA LEU A 120 -3.79 -2.83 10.82
C LEU A 120 -4.86 -2.19 9.93
N LEU A 121 -5.55 -1.19 10.46
CA LEU A 121 -6.69 -0.51 9.84
C LEU A 121 -6.41 0.98 9.70
N MET A 122 -6.51 1.51 8.49
CA MET A 122 -6.39 2.95 8.20
C MET A 122 -7.77 3.60 8.34
N ARG A 123 -8.10 4.08 9.54
CA ARG A 123 -9.43 4.63 9.86
C ARG A 123 -9.48 6.16 9.82
N ARG A 124 -8.34 6.80 9.99
CA ARG A 124 -8.19 8.26 10.07
C ARG A 124 -6.95 8.70 9.31
N PRO A 125 -6.87 9.95 8.83
CA PRO A 125 -5.70 10.43 8.09
C PRO A 125 -4.37 10.23 8.81
N PHE A 126 -4.33 10.38 10.14
CA PHE A 126 -3.11 10.21 10.90
C PHE A 126 -2.64 8.75 11.01
N ASP A 127 -3.52 7.76 10.83
CA ASP A 127 -3.12 6.35 10.80
C ASP A 127 -2.17 6.08 9.64
N LEU A 128 -2.38 6.75 8.49
CA LEU A 128 -1.55 6.60 7.30
C LEU A 128 -0.09 6.98 7.57
N PHE A 129 0.16 8.12 8.21
CA PHE A 129 1.54 8.51 8.50
C PHE A 129 2.12 7.81 9.73
N SER A 130 1.31 7.50 10.73
CA SER A 130 1.77 6.79 11.92
C SER A 130 2.21 5.36 11.62
N ALA A 131 1.50 4.67 10.71
CA ALA A 131 1.84 3.33 10.26
C ALA A 131 2.86 3.29 9.11
N ASN A 132 3.18 4.45 8.50
CA ASN A 132 3.93 4.49 7.25
C ASN A 132 5.29 3.79 7.33
N SER A 133 6.00 3.93 8.45
CA SER A 133 7.31 3.30 8.63
C SER A 133 7.23 1.78 8.60
N GLU A 134 6.33 1.20 9.41
CA GLU A 134 6.13 -0.25 9.48
C GLU A 134 5.67 -0.83 8.14
N VAL A 135 4.69 -0.17 7.51
CA VAL A 135 4.14 -0.63 6.24
C VAL A 135 5.14 -0.50 5.10
N LEU A 136 5.98 0.55 5.09
CA LEU A 136 7.03 0.75 4.10
C LEU A 136 8.08 -0.36 4.18
N GLU A 137 8.52 -0.73 5.38
CA GLU A 137 9.46 -1.84 5.58
C GLU A 137 8.90 -3.17 5.07
N ALA A 138 7.63 -3.47 5.39
CA ALA A 138 6.96 -4.68 4.92
C ALA A 138 6.76 -4.69 3.39
N ASP A 139 6.43 -3.55 2.80
CA ASP A 139 6.33 -3.41 1.34
C ASP A 139 7.69 -3.56 0.67
N PHE A 140 8.74 -2.95 1.24
CA PHE A 140 10.11 -3.08 0.73
C PHE A 140 10.51 -4.54 0.65
N ASP A 141 10.36 -5.30 1.75
CA ASP A 141 10.70 -6.72 1.79
C ASP A 141 9.89 -7.55 0.79
N LEU A 142 8.61 -7.22 0.59
CA LEU A 142 7.76 -7.91 -0.37
C LEU A 142 8.18 -7.61 -1.82
N LEU A 143 8.39 -6.33 -2.15
CA LEU A 143 8.66 -5.87 -3.52
C LEU A 143 10.06 -6.22 -3.99
N THR A 144 11.03 -6.33 -3.08
CA THR A 144 12.43 -6.60 -3.43
C THR A 144 12.82 -8.08 -3.33
N ARG A 145 11.94 -8.92 -2.80
CA ARG A 145 12.20 -10.34 -2.61
C ARG A 145 12.59 -11.04 -3.92
N GLY A 146 13.81 -11.60 -3.95
CA GLY A 146 14.33 -12.32 -5.12
C GLY A 146 14.68 -11.42 -6.31
N ARG A 147 14.74 -10.11 -6.12
CA ARG A 147 15.08 -9.12 -7.15
C ARG A 147 16.42 -8.46 -6.84
N SER A 148 17.12 -8.02 -7.89
CA SER A 148 18.34 -7.21 -7.78
C SER A 148 18.01 -5.74 -8.05
N SER A 149 18.59 -4.86 -7.26
CA SER A 149 18.51 -3.41 -7.48
C SER A 149 19.23 -3.01 -8.76
N ALA A 150 18.66 -2.05 -9.51
CA ALA A 150 19.40 -1.37 -10.56
C ALA A 150 20.59 -0.59 -9.94
N PRO A 151 21.69 -0.42 -10.67
CA PRO A 151 22.85 0.34 -10.18
C PRO A 151 22.51 1.84 -10.12
N LEU A 152 22.90 2.48 -9.03
CA LEU A 152 22.91 3.93 -8.91
C LEU A 152 24.29 4.49 -9.26
N SER A 153 24.35 5.77 -9.67
CA SER A 153 25.60 6.46 -10.00
C SER A 153 26.61 6.40 -8.85
N GLY A 154 27.90 6.23 -9.19
CA GLY A 154 29.02 6.25 -8.25
C GLY A 154 29.27 7.64 -7.63
N THR A 155 28.58 8.69 -8.06
CA THR A 155 28.63 10.02 -7.46
C THR A 155 27.91 10.10 -6.12
N ASN A 156 27.05 9.09 -5.81
CA ASN A 156 26.27 9.05 -4.59
C ASN A 156 27.05 8.46 -3.41
N THR A 157 26.74 8.90 -2.21
CA THR A 157 27.15 8.25 -0.97
C THR A 157 26.03 7.35 -0.47
N LEU A 158 26.19 6.02 -0.58
CA LEU A 158 25.24 5.04 -0.11
C LEU A 158 25.65 4.51 1.27
N ILE A 159 24.77 4.58 2.27
CA ILE A 159 24.99 4.16 3.65
C ILE A 159 23.91 3.15 4.05
N GLY A 160 24.32 1.94 4.42
CA GLY A 160 23.43 0.80 4.69
C GLY A 160 23.16 -0.02 3.44
N ASP A 161 22.37 -1.09 3.59
CA ASP A 161 22.17 -2.15 2.61
C ASP A 161 20.71 -2.28 2.12
N ARG A 162 19.80 -1.49 2.69
CA ARG A 162 18.37 -1.50 2.34
C ARG A 162 18.01 -0.35 1.39
N ILE A 163 18.74 -0.26 0.26
CA ILE A 163 18.46 0.68 -0.82
C ILE A 163 18.14 -0.14 -2.08
N PHE A 164 16.98 0.06 -2.64
CA PHE A 164 16.55 -0.61 -3.87
C PHE A 164 16.10 0.42 -4.90
N ALA A 165 16.66 0.34 -6.08
CA ALA A 165 16.29 1.14 -7.25
C ALA A 165 15.70 0.22 -8.32
N GLU A 166 14.56 0.58 -8.86
CA GLU A 166 14.01 -0.05 -10.06
C GLU A 166 14.71 0.48 -11.30
N GLU A 167 14.49 -0.20 -12.43
CA GLU A 167 15.06 0.21 -13.71
C GLU A 167 14.62 1.65 -14.08
N GLY A 168 15.57 2.46 -14.53
CA GLY A 168 15.35 3.86 -14.86
C GLY A 168 15.28 4.81 -13.66
N ALA A 169 15.39 4.32 -12.43
CA ALA A 169 15.55 5.19 -11.27
C ALA A 169 16.95 5.81 -11.25
N VAL A 170 17.04 7.12 -10.99
CA VAL A 170 18.28 7.90 -11.03
C VAL A 170 18.50 8.61 -9.69
N ALA A 171 19.75 8.64 -9.24
CA ALA A 171 20.20 9.49 -8.16
C ALA A 171 21.61 9.97 -8.48
N GLU A 172 21.89 11.27 -8.30
CA GLU A 172 23.18 11.88 -8.60
C GLU A 172 23.67 12.76 -7.44
N ALA A 173 24.95 12.66 -7.10
CA ALA A 173 25.63 13.47 -6.10
C ALA A 173 24.84 13.68 -4.80
N SER A 174 24.20 12.62 -4.32
CA SER A 174 23.29 12.61 -3.17
C SER A 174 23.76 11.65 -2.08
N VAL A 175 23.26 11.83 -0.86
CA VAL A 175 23.52 10.92 0.26
C VAL A 175 22.24 10.14 0.59
N LEU A 176 22.30 8.83 0.42
CA LEU A 176 21.19 7.91 0.71
C LEU A 176 21.59 7.02 1.90
N ASN A 177 20.94 7.22 3.05
CA ASN A 177 21.22 6.48 4.28
C ASN A 177 20.02 5.64 4.71
N SER A 178 20.12 4.31 4.54
CA SER A 178 19.07 3.34 4.88
C SER A 178 19.23 2.71 6.27
N ARG A 179 20.14 3.19 7.13
CA ARG A 179 20.35 2.61 8.48
C ARG A 179 19.13 2.75 9.41
N THR A 180 18.30 3.75 9.16
CA THR A 180 17.09 4.01 9.97
C THR A 180 15.80 3.57 9.29
N GLY A 181 15.87 3.07 8.05
CA GLY A 181 14.73 2.57 7.29
C GLY A 181 15.04 2.42 5.81
N ALA A 182 14.35 1.53 5.15
CA ALA A 182 14.56 1.18 3.75
C ALA A 182 14.32 2.37 2.80
N ILE A 183 15.05 2.39 1.69
CA ILE A 183 14.88 3.38 0.61
C ILE A 183 14.50 2.64 -0.67
N TYR A 184 13.30 2.90 -1.17
CA TYR A 184 12.76 2.32 -2.39
C TYR A 184 12.57 3.41 -3.45
N LEU A 185 13.25 3.27 -4.57
CA LEU A 185 13.17 4.16 -5.72
C LEU A 185 12.44 3.42 -6.85
N ALA A 186 11.21 3.80 -7.13
CA ALA A 186 10.40 3.17 -8.18
C ALA A 186 10.91 3.57 -9.59
N ALA A 187 10.42 2.88 -10.61
CA ALA A 187 10.84 3.07 -11.99
C ALA A 187 10.75 4.54 -12.44
N GLY A 188 11.79 5.03 -13.09
CA GLY A 188 11.84 6.41 -13.61
C GLY A 188 11.81 7.50 -12.54
N SER A 189 11.97 7.17 -11.27
CA SER A 189 12.09 8.18 -10.21
C SER A 189 13.47 8.83 -10.20
N GLU A 190 13.57 10.06 -9.70
CA GLU A 190 14.80 10.84 -9.73
C GLU A 190 15.09 11.53 -8.39
N ILE A 191 16.32 11.39 -7.92
CA ILE A 191 16.86 12.17 -6.81
C ILE A 191 17.95 13.09 -7.36
N MET A 192 17.67 14.38 -7.39
CA MET A 192 18.58 15.38 -7.90
C MET A 192 19.70 15.70 -6.90
N GLU A 193 20.75 16.32 -7.41
CA GLU A 193 22.02 16.58 -6.75
C GLU A 193 21.86 17.32 -5.40
N GLY A 194 22.75 17.01 -4.48
CA GLY A 194 22.79 17.61 -3.16
C GLY A 194 21.69 17.19 -2.20
N SER A 195 20.86 16.20 -2.59
CA SER A 195 19.78 15.68 -1.73
C SER A 195 20.35 14.80 -0.61
N LEU A 196 19.74 14.93 0.59
CA LEU A 196 20.11 14.17 1.78
C LEU A 196 18.90 13.35 2.23
N VAL A 197 18.97 12.04 2.05
CA VAL A 197 17.90 11.10 2.43
C VAL A 197 18.34 10.26 3.61
N ARG A 198 17.60 10.35 4.72
CA ARG A 198 17.73 9.46 5.87
C ARG A 198 16.41 8.72 6.02
N GLY A 199 16.36 7.47 5.46
CA GLY A 199 15.16 6.67 5.28
C GLY A 199 14.41 6.37 6.59
N ALA A 200 13.20 5.84 6.49
CA ALA A 200 12.61 5.17 5.32
C ALA A 200 12.10 6.16 4.26
N LEU A 201 12.25 5.80 2.99
CA LEU A 201 11.71 6.56 1.86
C LEU A 201 11.12 5.61 0.81
N ALA A 202 9.90 5.89 0.36
CA ALA A 202 9.36 5.39 -0.90
C ALA A 202 9.21 6.54 -1.89
N LEU A 203 9.96 6.51 -2.98
CA LEU A 203 9.87 7.47 -4.07
C LEU A 203 9.13 6.79 -5.23
N GLY A 204 7.90 7.22 -5.51
CA GLY A 204 6.99 6.62 -6.48
C GLY A 204 7.45 6.76 -7.94
N GLU A 205 6.81 5.99 -8.83
CA GLU A 205 7.13 5.99 -10.24
C GLU A 205 7.10 7.40 -10.86
N GLY A 206 8.16 7.77 -11.60
CA GLY A 206 8.27 9.07 -12.26
C GLY A 206 8.28 10.28 -11.31
N SER A 207 8.45 10.09 -10.01
CA SER A 207 8.51 11.18 -9.05
C SER A 207 9.93 11.74 -8.89
N GLN A 208 10.05 12.95 -8.36
CA GLN A 208 11.32 13.65 -8.27
C GLN A 208 11.52 14.28 -6.90
N LEU A 209 12.71 14.07 -6.31
CA LEU A 209 13.27 14.94 -5.29
C LEU A 209 14.12 16.02 -5.98
N LYS A 210 13.76 17.29 -5.79
CA LYS A 210 14.47 18.42 -6.39
C LYS A 210 15.81 18.68 -5.69
N LEU A 211 16.65 19.50 -6.33
CA LEU A 211 17.98 19.86 -5.86
C LEU A 211 18.00 20.20 -4.37
N GLY A 212 18.90 19.56 -3.63
CA GLY A 212 19.12 19.87 -2.21
C GLY A 212 18.00 19.49 -1.26
N SER A 213 17.08 18.62 -1.68
CA SER A 213 16.00 18.13 -0.82
C SER A 213 16.53 17.39 0.40
N LYS A 214 15.83 17.54 1.54
CA LYS A 214 16.19 16.86 2.78
C LYS A 214 15.01 16.02 3.25
N ILE A 215 15.16 14.70 3.21
CA ILE A 215 14.17 13.73 3.67
C ILE A 215 14.64 13.14 4.99
N TYR A 216 13.76 13.18 5.98
CA TYR A 216 14.00 12.68 7.33
C TYR A 216 12.77 11.96 7.87
N GLY A 217 12.96 10.70 8.26
CA GLY A 217 11.87 9.83 8.73
C GLY A 217 11.05 9.20 7.60
N ALA A 218 10.12 8.35 7.98
CA ALA A 218 9.33 7.55 7.04
C ALA A 218 8.46 8.41 6.13
N THR A 219 8.87 8.54 4.87
CA THR A 219 8.24 9.40 3.87
C THR A 219 7.83 8.59 2.65
N THR A 220 6.59 8.79 2.20
CA THR A 220 6.12 8.27 0.91
C THR A 220 5.78 9.43 -0.02
N ILE A 221 6.44 9.45 -1.18
CA ILE A 221 6.16 10.39 -2.27
C ILE A 221 5.46 9.60 -3.37
N GLY A 222 4.20 9.94 -3.63
CA GLY A 222 3.37 9.24 -4.60
C GLY A 222 3.86 9.39 -6.05
N PRO A 223 3.42 8.53 -6.98
CA PRO A 223 3.82 8.59 -8.38
C PRO A 223 3.62 9.97 -9.01
N GLY A 224 4.56 10.39 -9.88
CA GLY A 224 4.52 11.65 -10.62
C GLY A 224 4.66 12.92 -9.77
N SER A 225 4.90 12.79 -8.45
CA SER A 225 5.05 13.94 -7.55
C SER A 225 6.44 14.57 -7.64
N LYS A 226 6.52 15.88 -7.36
CA LYS A 226 7.78 16.64 -7.33
C LYS A 226 7.89 17.37 -6.00
N VAL A 227 8.98 17.19 -5.29
CA VAL A 227 9.25 17.75 -3.95
C VAL A 227 10.57 18.47 -3.93
#